data_b95d96eb0cea70f1fac7484e0da4f196
#
_entry.id   b95d96eb0cea70f1fac7484e0da4f196
#
_cell.length_a   1.000
_cell.length_b   1.000
_cell.length_c   1.000
_cell.angle_alpha   90.00
_cell.angle_beta   90.00
_cell.angle_gamma   90.00
#
_symmetry.space_group_name_H-M   'P 1'
#
loop_
_entity.id
_entity.type
_entity.pdbx_description
1 polymer ?
#
loop_
_entity_poly.entity_id
_entity_poly.type
_entity_poly.pdbx_seq_one_letter_code
_entity_poly.pdbx_strand_id
1 'polypeptide(L)'
;LEAFLAEALPTDERSRVFHLVWTSYAVLAMTDAGLADQPFVEGPNRLERQLADVLRAARATGELPAGLDPDCEAARLTAVNHGLGTSVLVGQRTPEAAQAVLRYHLDRLFGAEDAAPRA
;
A
#
# COMPACT_ATOMS: atom_id res chain seq x y z
N LEU A 1 3.91 -5.00 9.67
CA LEU A 1 3.36 -4.06 8.69
C LEU A 1 4.01 -4.25 7.32
N GLU A 2 5.32 -4.35 7.26
CA GLU A 2 6.04 -4.59 6.01
C GLU A 2 5.57 -5.89 5.36
N ALA A 3 5.50 -6.98 6.12
CA ALA A 3 5.03 -8.27 5.60
C ALA A 3 3.59 -8.19 5.09
N PHE A 4 2.74 -7.47 5.82
CA PHE A 4 1.35 -7.27 5.45
C PHE A 4 1.21 -6.57 4.10
N LEU A 5 1.99 -5.51 3.89
CA LEU A 5 1.98 -4.77 2.63
C LEU A 5 2.68 -5.51 1.51
N ALA A 6 3.75 -6.25 1.83
CA ALA A 6 4.48 -7.02 0.83
C ALA A 6 3.61 -8.10 0.21
N GLU A 7 2.72 -8.71 0.97
CA GLU A 7 1.78 -9.71 0.44
C GLU A 7 0.86 -9.15 -0.63
N ALA A 8 0.59 -7.85 -0.58
CA ALA A 8 -0.26 -7.20 -1.56
C ALA A 8 0.47 -6.88 -2.86
N LEU A 9 1.79 -7.04 -2.92
CA LEU A 9 2.52 -6.85 -4.16
C LEU A 9 2.47 -8.12 -5.01
N PRO A 10 2.50 -8.00 -6.36
CA PRO A 10 2.42 -9.16 -7.25
C PRO A 10 3.76 -9.91 -7.31
N THR A 11 4.15 -10.55 -6.21
CA THR A 11 5.43 -11.25 -6.07
C THR A 11 5.35 -12.71 -6.45
N ASP A 12 4.15 -13.28 -6.56
CA ASP A 12 3.91 -14.64 -7.03
C ASP A 12 2.74 -14.65 -8.01
N GLU A 13 2.47 -15.80 -8.59
CA GLU A 13 1.43 -15.95 -9.62
C GLU A 13 0.06 -15.57 -9.08
N ARG A 14 -0.25 -15.98 -7.87
CA ARG A 14 -1.57 -15.75 -7.27
C ARG A 14 -1.81 -14.26 -7.03
N SER A 15 -0.87 -13.58 -6.43
CA SER A 15 -1.00 -12.15 -6.16
C SER A 15 -0.95 -11.34 -7.45
N ARG A 16 -0.17 -11.82 -8.44
CA ARG A 16 -0.12 -11.20 -9.77
C ARG A 16 -1.49 -11.22 -10.45
N VAL A 17 -2.17 -12.38 -10.43
CA VAL A 17 -3.52 -12.50 -11.00
C VAL A 17 -4.49 -11.60 -10.26
N PHE A 18 -4.43 -11.57 -8.95
CA PHE A 18 -5.29 -10.71 -8.14
C PHE A 18 -5.12 -9.23 -8.52
N HIS A 19 -3.88 -8.76 -8.61
CA HIS A 19 -3.61 -7.38 -8.99
C HIS A 19 -4.07 -7.07 -10.41
N LEU A 20 -3.89 -8.00 -11.33
CA LEU A 20 -4.33 -7.82 -12.71
C LEU A 20 -5.84 -7.66 -12.79
N VAL A 21 -6.59 -8.53 -12.11
CA VAL A 21 -8.05 -8.48 -12.09
C VAL A 21 -8.51 -7.16 -11.46
N TRP A 22 -7.97 -6.80 -10.31
CA TRP A 22 -8.38 -5.57 -9.63
C TRP A 22 -8.06 -4.33 -10.47
N THR A 23 -6.90 -4.26 -11.08
CA THR A 23 -6.49 -3.14 -11.92
C THR A 23 -7.40 -3.01 -13.13
N SER A 24 -7.78 -4.14 -13.75
CA SER A 24 -8.70 -4.15 -14.87
C SER A 24 -10.06 -3.59 -14.48
N TYR A 25 -10.59 -3.99 -13.34
CA TYR A 25 -11.85 -3.44 -12.82
C TYR A 25 -11.75 -1.94 -12.54
N ALA A 26 -10.63 -1.51 -11.96
CA ALA A 26 -10.43 -0.10 -11.65
C ALA A 26 -10.46 0.76 -12.92
N VAL A 27 -9.79 0.29 -13.99
CA VAL A 27 -9.79 1.00 -15.27
C VAL A 27 -11.18 1.07 -15.86
N LEU A 28 -11.93 -0.04 -15.84
CA LEU A 28 -13.30 -0.06 -16.36
C LEU A 28 -14.22 0.84 -15.54
N ALA A 29 -14.04 0.89 -14.23
CA ALA A 29 -14.86 1.72 -13.35
C ALA A 29 -14.66 3.22 -13.62
N MET A 30 -13.53 3.60 -14.17
CA MET A 30 -13.28 5.00 -14.55
C MET A 30 -14.18 5.48 -15.69
N THR A 31 -14.63 4.55 -16.53
CA THR A 31 -15.46 4.86 -17.67
C THR A 31 -16.90 4.37 -17.53
N ASP A 32 -17.22 3.63 -16.48
CA ASP A 32 -18.54 3.07 -16.24
C ASP A 32 -18.88 3.22 -14.76
N ALA A 33 -19.75 4.20 -14.46
CA ALA A 33 -20.17 4.49 -13.09
C ALA A 33 -20.88 3.31 -12.43
N GLY A 34 -21.58 2.46 -13.22
CA GLY A 34 -22.23 1.27 -12.67
C GLY A 34 -21.24 0.28 -12.09
N LEU A 35 -20.06 0.17 -12.67
CA LEU A 35 -19.00 -0.68 -12.13
C LEU A 35 -18.40 -0.10 -10.86
N ALA A 36 -18.33 1.23 -10.74
CA ALA A 36 -17.80 1.88 -9.55
C ALA A 36 -18.66 1.60 -8.31
N ASP A 37 -19.94 1.27 -8.50
CA ASP A 37 -20.86 0.93 -7.41
C ASP A 37 -20.80 -0.55 -7.02
N GLN A 38 -19.99 -1.35 -7.72
CA GLN A 38 -19.87 -2.77 -7.42
C GLN A 38 -19.03 -3.00 -6.17
N PRO A 39 -19.29 -4.12 -5.45
CA PRO A 39 -18.59 -4.39 -4.18
C PRO A 39 -17.09 -4.68 -4.34
N PHE A 40 -16.52 -4.70 -5.53
CA PHE A 40 -15.11 -5.02 -5.70
C PHE A 40 -14.19 -4.03 -4.97
N VAL A 41 -14.64 -2.80 -4.70
CA VAL A 41 -13.85 -1.81 -3.97
C VAL A 41 -13.87 -2.03 -2.46
N GLU A 42 -14.76 -2.87 -1.94
CA GLU A 42 -14.86 -3.10 -0.50
C GLU A 42 -13.60 -3.77 0.08
N GLY A 43 -12.99 -4.69 -0.66
CA GLY A 43 -11.76 -5.33 -0.23
C GLY A 43 -10.63 -4.34 -0.01
N PRO A 44 -10.27 -3.53 -1.03
CA PRO A 44 -9.29 -2.47 -0.85
C PRO A 44 -9.64 -1.47 0.24
N ASN A 45 -10.90 -1.09 0.37
CA ASN A 45 -11.34 -0.16 1.41
C ASN A 45 -11.18 -0.76 2.81
N ARG A 46 -11.49 -2.04 2.96
CA ARG A 46 -11.30 -2.75 4.23
C ARG A 46 -9.81 -2.83 4.59
N LEU A 47 -8.98 -3.13 3.60
CA LEU A 47 -7.54 -3.18 3.78
C LEU A 47 -6.99 -1.84 4.26
N GLU A 48 -7.44 -0.76 3.65
CA GLU A 48 -7.03 0.59 4.03
C GLU A 48 -7.46 0.90 5.46
N ARG A 49 -8.68 0.53 5.86
CA ARG A 49 -9.15 0.72 7.24
C ARG A 49 -8.33 -0.08 8.25
N GLN A 50 -8.01 -1.33 7.91
CA GLN A 50 -7.16 -2.17 8.77
C GLN A 50 -5.77 -1.56 8.92
N LEU A 51 -5.23 -1.04 7.85
CA LEU A 51 -3.94 -0.37 7.87
C LEU A 51 -3.99 0.90 8.72
N ALA A 52 -5.05 1.68 8.60
CA ALA A 52 -5.25 2.88 9.43
C ALA A 52 -5.30 2.50 10.93
N ASP A 53 -5.96 1.40 11.27
CA ASP A 53 -6.04 0.93 12.66
C ASP A 53 -4.66 0.53 13.19
N VAL A 54 -3.86 -0.15 12.39
CA VAL A 54 -2.48 -0.51 12.74
C VAL A 54 -1.65 0.74 12.99
N LEU A 55 -1.77 1.73 12.12
CA LEU A 55 -1.03 2.98 12.26
C LEU A 55 -1.50 3.79 13.48
N ARG A 56 -2.79 3.75 13.77
CA ARG A 56 -3.34 4.39 14.96
C ARG A 56 -2.77 3.79 16.23
N ALA A 57 -2.68 2.46 16.28
CA ALA A 57 -2.07 1.75 17.40
C ALA A 57 -0.58 2.09 17.53
N ALA A 58 0.14 2.15 16.42
CA ALA A 58 1.55 2.51 16.43
C ALA A 58 1.78 3.94 16.91
N ARG A 59 0.90 4.85 16.55
CA ARG A 59 0.97 6.23 17.05
C ARG A 59 0.74 6.28 18.56
N ALA A 60 -0.21 5.50 19.05
CA ALA A 60 -0.52 5.46 20.48
C ALA A 60 0.64 4.92 21.31
N THR A 61 1.44 3.99 20.77
CA THR A 61 2.60 3.43 21.46
C THR A 61 3.89 4.22 21.24
N GLY A 62 3.84 5.28 20.42
CA GLY A 62 5.02 6.10 20.12
C GLY A 62 5.88 5.58 19.00
N GLU A 63 5.51 4.47 18.37
CA GLU A 63 6.24 3.92 17.23
C GLU A 63 6.07 4.77 15.97
N LEU A 64 4.98 5.51 15.88
CA LEU A 64 4.68 6.43 14.79
C LEU A 64 4.66 7.85 15.34
N PRO A 65 5.27 8.84 14.67
CA PRO A 65 5.24 10.23 15.13
C PRO A 65 3.82 10.74 15.35
N ALA A 66 3.61 11.47 16.44
CA ALA A 66 2.28 11.93 16.84
C ALA A 66 1.68 12.91 15.85
N GLY A 67 2.51 13.59 15.06
CA GLY A 67 2.04 14.56 14.06
C GLY A 67 1.49 13.96 12.78
N LEU A 68 1.60 12.63 12.61
CA LEU A 68 1.11 11.96 11.41
C LEU A 68 -0.35 11.52 11.60
N ASP A 69 -1.15 11.72 10.56
CA ASP A 69 -2.55 11.30 10.54
C ASP A 69 -2.63 9.85 10.05
N PRO A 70 -3.07 8.89 10.88
CA PRO A 70 -3.12 7.49 10.48
C PRO A 70 -3.99 7.23 9.25
N ASP A 71 -5.11 7.93 9.10
CA ASP A 71 -5.99 7.74 7.96
C ASP A 71 -5.33 8.23 6.66
N CYS A 72 -4.71 9.40 6.70
CA CYS A 72 -3.98 9.92 5.55
C CYS A 72 -2.78 9.05 5.19
N GLU A 73 -2.05 8.57 6.19
CA GLU A 73 -0.90 7.71 5.94
C GLU A 73 -1.32 6.34 5.40
N ALA A 74 -2.46 5.80 5.84
CA ALA A 74 -3.00 4.57 5.28
C ALA A 74 -3.36 4.74 3.81
N ALA A 75 -3.99 5.87 3.45
CA ALA A 75 -4.33 6.17 2.06
C ALA A 75 -3.07 6.29 1.20
N ARG A 76 -2.03 6.96 1.71
CA ARG A 76 -0.75 7.09 1.00
C ARG A 76 -0.09 5.73 0.78
N LEU A 77 -0.03 4.90 1.81
CA LEU A 77 0.56 3.56 1.70
C LEU A 77 -0.18 2.70 0.70
N THR A 78 -1.51 2.76 0.70
CA THR A 78 -2.34 2.03 -0.25
C THR A 78 -2.04 2.49 -1.67
N ALA A 79 -1.96 3.80 -1.90
CA ALA A 79 -1.65 4.37 -3.20
C ALA A 79 -0.24 3.98 -3.68
N VAL A 80 0.76 4.02 -2.79
CA VAL A 80 2.12 3.59 -3.10
C VAL A 80 2.12 2.11 -3.49
N ASN A 81 1.42 1.29 -2.72
CA ASN A 81 1.38 -0.14 -2.97
C ASN A 81 0.72 -0.47 -4.31
N HIS A 82 -0.37 0.20 -4.64
CA HIS A 82 -1.03 0.03 -5.94
C HIS A 82 -0.12 0.45 -7.09
N GLY A 83 0.58 1.57 -6.94
CA GLY A 83 1.53 2.03 -7.95
C GLY A 83 2.69 1.07 -8.13
N LEU A 84 3.23 0.54 -7.04
CA LEU A 84 4.29 -0.45 -7.09
C LEU A 84 3.81 -1.74 -7.75
N GLY A 85 2.60 -2.21 -7.40
CA GLY A 85 2.01 -3.39 -8.01
C GLY A 85 1.85 -3.24 -9.51
N THR A 86 1.32 -2.12 -9.96
CA THR A 86 1.17 -1.82 -11.39
C THR A 86 2.53 -1.81 -12.09
N SER A 87 3.55 -1.20 -11.47
CA SER A 87 4.88 -1.13 -12.08
C SER A 87 5.51 -2.50 -12.26
N VAL A 88 5.23 -3.43 -11.35
CA VAL A 88 5.67 -4.83 -11.49
C VAL A 88 4.92 -5.52 -12.63
N LEU A 89 3.60 -5.33 -12.69
CA LEU A 89 2.76 -5.98 -13.71
C LEU A 89 3.16 -5.57 -15.12
N VAL A 90 3.54 -4.32 -15.32
CA VAL A 90 3.93 -3.83 -16.65
C VAL A 90 5.43 -4.02 -16.93
N GLY A 91 6.17 -4.62 -16.02
CA GLY A 91 7.59 -4.89 -16.21
C GLY A 91 8.51 -3.70 -16.00
N GLN A 92 8.00 -2.60 -15.43
CA GLN A 92 8.83 -1.43 -15.16
C GLN A 92 9.88 -1.70 -14.09
N ARG A 93 9.52 -2.52 -13.09
CA ARG A 93 10.47 -2.93 -12.05
C ARG A 93 10.20 -4.37 -11.63
N THR A 94 11.22 -4.97 -11.02
CA THR A 94 11.10 -6.34 -10.49
C THR A 94 10.32 -6.33 -9.17
N PRO A 95 9.75 -7.47 -8.75
CA PRO A 95 9.14 -7.57 -7.42
C PRO A 95 10.09 -7.17 -6.30
N GLU A 96 11.37 -7.54 -6.40
CA GLU A 96 12.38 -7.20 -5.39
C GLU A 96 12.61 -5.70 -5.32
N ALA A 97 12.65 -5.03 -6.47
CA ALA A 97 12.80 -3.58 -6.52
C ALA A 97 11.58 -2.88 -5.91
N ALA A 98 10.38 -3.39 -6.18
CA ALA A 98 9.16 -2.85 -5.59
C ALA A 98 9.15 -2.99 -4.08
N GLN A 99 9.57 -4.16 -3.56
CA GLN A 99 9.67 -4.38 -2.13
C GLN A 99 10.69 -3.45 -1.48
N ALA A 100 11.79 -3.17 -2.17
CA ALA A 100 12.80 -2.24 -1.67
C ALA A 100 12.24 -0.81 -1.54
N VAL A 101 11.45 -0.38 -2.50
CA VAL A 101 10.79 0.94 -2.44
C VAL A 101 9.81 0.99 -1.27
N LEU A 102 9.02 -0.07 -1.08
CA LEU A 102 8.09 -0.15 0.03
C LEU A 102 8.80 -0.07 1.37
N ARG A 103 9.89 -0.82 1.52
CA ARG A 103 10.69 -0.80 2.75
C ARG A 103 11.28 0.58 3.01
N TYR A 104 11.80 1.21 1.98
CA TYR A 104 12.32 2.56 2.09
C TYR A 104 11.26 3.52 2.62
N HIS A 105 10.04 3.43 2.08
CA HIS A 105 8.94 4.29 2.49
C HIS A 105 8.54 4.03 3.95
N LEU A 106 8.45 2.76 4.35
CA LEU A 106 8.10 2.40 5.71
C LEU A 106 9.15 2.86 6.71
N ASP A 107 10.42 2.75 6.36
CA ASP A 107 11.50 3.23 7.22
C ASP A 107 11.39 4.74 7.46
N ARG A 108 11.06 5.49 6.43
CA ARG A 108 10.84 6.93 6.56
C ARG A 108 9.62 7.22 7.42
N LEU A 109 8.54 6.49 7.20
CA LEU A 109 7.29 6.69 7.93
C LEU A 109 7.47 6.46 9.43
N PHE A 110 8.17 5.39 9.80
CA PHE A 110 8.41 5.05 11.20
C PHE A 110 9.63 5.72 11.81
N GLY A 111 10.27 6.62 11.07
CA GLY A 111 11.39 7.39 11.59
C GLY A 111 12.70 6.64 11.73
N ALA A 112 12.84 5.48 11.09
CA ALA A 112 14.07 4.71 11.15
C ALA A 112 15.28 5.50 10.64
N GLU A 113 15.07 6.33 9.62
CA GLU A 113 16.11 7.21 9.10
C GLU A 113 16.43 8.34 10.06
N ASP A 114 15.46 8.81 10.83
CA ASP A 114 15.66 9.87 11.80
C ASP A 114 16.47 9.37 12.98
N ALA A 115 16.51 8.06 13.20
CA ALA A 115 17.36 7.46 14.22
C ALA A 115 18.83 7.42 13.79
N ALA A 116 19.14 7.60 12.50
CA ALA A 116 20.51 7.62 12.03
C ALA A 116 21.20 8.92 12.46
N PRO A 117 22.51 8.87 12.72
CA PRO A 117 23.24 10.08 13.08
C PRO A 117 23.15 11.11 11.96
N ARG A 118 22.92 12.33 12.35
CA ARG A 118 22.93 13.47 11.44
C ARG A 118 24.25 14.17 11.55
N ALA A 119 24.85 14.35 10.44
CA ALA A 119 26.10 15.08 10.41
C ALA A 119 25.89 16.56 10.68
#